data_de059e9e219d4a599c4cd53c49f6e506
#
_entry.id   de059e9e219d4a599c4cd53c49f6e506
#
_cell.length_a   1.000
_cell.length_b   1.000
_cell.length_c   1.000
_cell.angle_alpha   90.00
_cell.angle_beta   90.00
_cell.angle_gamma   90.00
#
_symmetry.space_group_name_H-M   'P 1'
#
loop_
_entity.id
_entity.type
_entity.pdbx_description
1 polymer ?
#
loop_
_entity_poly.entity_id
_entity_poly.type
_entity_poly.pdbx_seq_one_letter_code
_entity_poly.pdbx_strand_id
1 'polypeptide(L)'
;MMPVLASAQQVANSAPKASEATAAPTAGAEAPSAIRFGYFSFEEVFRTMPGYAIAKHHMDDLRLKYDAETKRSEDEFNSKYEEFLDGQRNFAPSILEKRQAELRELMAKNMAFKAESERLLKQAEEDAYAPLKKQIREALQKIGKAKGYAFILNSDHDSLPYVDAAMGEDITELIKENLK
;
A
#
# COMPACT_ATOMS: atom_id res chain seq x y z
N MET A 1 -70.03 -2.93 10.41
CA MET A 1 -70.78 -3.09 11.67
C MET A 1 -69.89 -2.60 12.80
N MET A 2 -70.27 -1.48 13.33
CA MET A 2 -69.87 -0.92 14.61
C MET A 2 -70.37 -1.81 15.74
N PRO A 3 -70.10 -1.56 17.05
CA PRO A 3 -69.38 -0.50 17.76
C PRO A 3 -68.57 -0.97 19.00
N VAL A 4 -67.83 -0.03 19.63
CA VAL A 4 -68.11 0.72 20.89
C VAL A 4 -67.44 0.14 22.15
N LEU A 5 -66.81 0.81 23.00
CA LEU A 5 -66.73 1.94 23.92
C LEU A 5 -65.51 1.76 24.83
N ALA A 6 -64.67 2.69 25.05
CA ALA A 6 -64.56 3.72 26.07
C ALA A 6 -64.76 3.25 27.52
N SER A 7 -63.71 3.43 28.32
CA SER A 7 -63.88 3.97 29.70
C SER A 7 -62.56 4.46 30.26
N ALA A 8 -62.51 5.72 30.50
CA ALA A 8 -61.54 6.43 31.33
C ALA A 8 -61.86 6.13 32.82
N GLN A 9 -60.76 6.00 33.59
CA GLN A 9 -60.91 6.25 35.04
C GLN A 9 -59.66 6.87 35.62
N GLN A 10 -59.78 8.08 35.95
CA GLN A 10 -58.92 8.96 36.67
C GLN A 10 -59.16 8.77 38.15
N VAL A 11 -58.13 8.49 38.95
CA VAL A 11 -58.21 8.74 40.41
C VAL A 11 -56.86 9.23 40.92
N ALA A 12 -56.95 10.27 41.64
CA ALA A 12 -56.07 11.21 42.26
C ALA A 12 -55.03 10.65 43.24
N ASN A 13 -53.85 11.32 43.20
CA ASN A 13 -53.22 12.00 44.34
C ASN A 13 -52.85 11.19 45.58
N SER A 14 -51.58 11.02 45.83
CA SER A 14 -50.97 11.17 47.17
C SER A 14 -49.39 11.20 47.01
N ALA A 15 -48.80 12.35 47.26
CA ALA A 15 -47.40 12.44 47.62
C ALA A 15 -47.17 11.99 49.07
N PRO A 16 -46.04 11.44 49.40
CA PRO A 16 -45.29 11.97 50.52
C PRO A 16 -43.79 12.13 50.25
N LYS A 17 -43.31 13.32 50.54
CA LYS A 17 -42.18 13.69 51.38
C LYS A 17 -40.80 13.09 51.12
N ALA A 18 -39.91 14.01 50.84
CA ALA A 18 -38.48 13.95 50.82
C ALA A 18 -37.82 12.96 51.81
N SER A 19 -36.90 12.20 51.29
CA SER A 19 -35.76 11.71 52.06
C SER A 19 -34.49 12.05 51.25
N GLU A 20 -33.75 13.02 51.77
CA GLU A 20 -32.38 13.30 51.35
C GLU A 20 -31.57 12.04 51.63
N ALA A 21 -31.21 11.33 50.56
CA ALA A 21 -30.10 10.39 50.60
C ALA A 21 -28.90 11.09 49.97
N THR A 22 -28.02 11.56 50.82
CA THR A 22 -26.65 12.00 50.52
C THR A 22 -25.95 10.90 49.70
N ALA A 23 -25.95 11.02 48.40
CA ALA A 23 -25.07 10.19 47.56
C ALA A 23 -23.66 10.78 47.64
N ALA A 24 -22.80 10.03 48.28
CA ALA A 24 -21.39 10.26 48.26
C ALA A 24 -20.86 10.38 46.83
N PRO A 25 -19.87 11.24 46.56
CA PRO A 25 -19.28 11.32 45.24
C PRO A 25 -18.60 9.99 44.95
N THR A 26 -19.09 9.24 43.97
CA THR A 26 -18.39 8.11 43.39
C THR A 26 -17.15 8.65 42.72
N ALA A 27 -16.01 8.52 43.43
CA ALA A 27 -14.74 8.80 42.89
C ALA A 27 -14.48 7.94 41.64
N GLY A 28 -14.01 8.59 40.55
CA GLY A 28 -13.25 7.94 39.51
C GLY A 28 -14.02 7.30 38.38
N ALA A 29 -14.85 8.08 37.67
CA ALA A 29 -14.89 7.86 36.22
C ALA A 29 -13.62 8.56 35.66
N GLU A 30 -12.55 7.81 35.48
CA GLU A 30 -11.45 8.26 34.62
C GLU A 30 -12.10 8.63 33.28
N ALA A 31 -12.03 9.91 32.92
CA ALA A 31 -12.44 10.37 31.61
C ALA A 31 -11.70 9.47 30.60
N PRO A 32 -12.39 8.92 29.56
CA PRO A 32 -11.72 8.09 28.58
C PRO A 32 -10.52 8.87 28.08
N SER A 33 -9.31 8.35 28.35
CA SER A 33 -8.09 8.99 27.90
C SER A 33 -8.22 9.19 26.39
N ALA A 34 -8.21 10.43 25.94
CA ALA A 34 -8.37 10.78 24.55
C ALA A 34 -7.37 9.95 23.72
N ILE A 35 -7.87 9.20 22.75
CA ILE A 35 -7.03 8.38 21.87
C ILE A 35 -6.08 9.33 21.14
N ARG A 36 -4.78 9.16 21.39
CA ARG A 36 -3.73 9.89 20.66
C ARG A 36 -3.16 8.98 19.59
N PHE A 37 -2.89 9.55 18.41
CA PHE A 37 -2.28 8.84 17.32
C PHE A 37 -1.22 9.70 16.60
N GLY A 38 -0.27 9.04 15.96
CA GLY A 38 0.67 9.68 15.06
C GLY A 38 0.24 9.51 13.60
N TYR A 39 0.69 10.40 12.74
CA TYR A 39 0.64 10.18 11.30
C TYR A 39 1.94 10.67 10.65
N PHE A 40 2.26 10.13 9.48
CA PHE A 40 3.50 10.45 8.78
C PHE A 40 3.37 10.18 7.28
N SER A 41 4.19 10.85 6.46
CA SER A 41 4.38 10.49 5.06
C SER A 41 5.45 9.40 4.96
N PHE A 42 5.02 8.20 4.59
CA PHE A 42 5.94 7.08 4.35
C PHE A 42 6.88 7.41 3.19
N GLU A 43 6.36 7.97 2.10
CA GLU A 43 7.12 8.27 0.91
C GLU A 43 8.23 9.31 1.20
N GLU A 44 7.92 10.33 1.97
CA GLU A 44 8.87 11.37 2.34
C GLU A 44 9.99 10.82 3.25
N VAL A 45 9.65 10.04 4.27
CA VAL A 45 10.62 9.36 5.13
C VAL A 45 11.47 8.39 4.32
N PHE A 46 10.85 7.56 3.50
CA PHE A 46 11.52 6.52 2.72
C PHE A 46 12.55 7.09 1.75
N ARG A 47 12.21 8.18 1.04
CA ARG A 47 13.11 8.86 0.11
C ARG A 47 14.31 9.52 0.77
N THR A 48 14.20 9.92 2.03
CA THR A 48 15.29 10.56 2.78
C THR A 48 16.24 9.56 3.46
N MET A 49 15.92 8.27 3.44
CA MET A 49 16.79 7.25 4.04
C MET A 49 18.14 7.14 3.33
N PRO A 50 19.26 7.00 4.07
CA PRO A 50 20.60 6.95 3.47
C PRO A 50 20.78 5.84 2.42
N GLY A 51 20.09 4.71 2.58
CA GLY A 51 20.16 3.57 1.65
C GLY A 51 19.25 3.69 0.42
N TYR A 52 18.28 4.62 0.43
CA TYR A 52 17.28 4.70 -0.65
C TYR A 52 17.91 5.03 -2.01
N ALA A 53 18.77 6.05 -2.07
CA ALA A 53 19.40 6.47 -3.32
C ALA A 53 20.23 5.35 -3.96
N ILE A 54 20.95 4.56 -3.14
CA ILE A 54 21.75 3.42 -3.58
C ILE A 54 20.86 2.31 -4.13
N ALA A 55 19.83 1.94 -3.38
CA ALA A 55 18.88 0.91 -3.80
C ALA A 55 18.14 1.32 -5.08
N LYS A 56 17.70 2.59 -5.16
CA LYS A 56 17.07 3.13 -6.37
C LYS A 56 17.98 3.06 -7.58
N HIS A 57 19.23 3.54 -7.45
CA HIS A 57 20.19 3.51 -8.56
C HIS A 57 20.43 2.07 -9.05
N HIS A 58 20.60 1.13 -8.13
CA HIS A 58 20.77 -0.29 -8.49
C HIS A 58 19.56 -0.84 -9.25
N MET A 59 18.34 -0.47 -8.83
CA MET A 59 17.12 -0.88 -9.51
C MET A 59 16.96 -0.23 -10.89
N ASP A 60 17.31 1.05 -11.02
CA ASP A 60 17.29 1.75 -12.30
C ASP A 60 18.28 1.11 -13.29
N ASP A 61 19.49 0.78 -12.85
CA ASP A 61 20.49 0.07 -13.66
C ASP A 61 20.03 -1.33 -14.08
N LEU A 62 19.40 -2.07 -13.16
CA LEU A 62 18.88 -3.39 -13.46
C LEU A 62 17.74 -3.32 -14.50
N ARG A 63 16.85 -2.36 -14.36
CA ARG A 63 15.77 -2.12 -15.31
C ARG A 63 16.29 -1.81 -16.70
N LEU A 64 17.27 -0.89 -16.79
CA LEU A 64 17.91 -0.56 -18.08
C LEU A 64 18.53 -1.77 -18.78
N LYS A 65 19.13 -2.72 -18.02
CA LYS A 65 19.69 -3.95 -18.59
C LYS A 65 18.61 -4.87 -19.15
N TYR A 66 17.51 -5.06 -18.44
CA TYR A 66 16.39 -5.88 -18.92
C TYR A 66 15.70 -5.24 -20.12
N ASP A 67 15.50 -3.92 -20.12
CA ASP A 67 14.90 -3.19 -21.24
C ASP A 67 15.78 -3.29 -22.49
N ALA A 68 17.11 -3.16 -22.34
CA ALA A 68 18.05 -3.30 -23.44
C ALA A 68 18.03 -4.73 -24.04
N GLU A 69 17.97 -5.77 -23.20
CA GLU A 69 17.90 -7.15 -23.66
C GLU A 69 16.55 -7.48 -24.31
N THR A 70 15.46 -6.97 -23.74
CA THR A 70 14.12 -7.09 -24.35
C THR A 70 14.12 -6.46 -25.75
N LYS A 71 14.62 -5.24 -25.87
CA LYS A 71 14.73 -4.56 -27.16
C LYS A 71 15.56 -5.34 -28.16
N ARG A 72 16.72 -5.87 -27.74
CA ARG A 72 17.59 -6.68 -28.60
C ARG A 72 16.85 -7.92 -29.13
N SER A 73 16.09 -8.59 -28.28
CA SER A 73 15.31 -9.77 -28.65
C SER A 73 14.15 -9.44 -29.59
N GLU A 74 13.51 -8.28 -29.40
CA GLU A 74 12.47 -7.77 -30.29
C GLU A 74 13.06 -7.38 -31.66
N ASP A 75 14.21 -6.72 -31.70
CA ASP A 75 14.90 -6.34 -32.93
C ASP A 75 15.33 -7.60 -33.72
N GLU A 76 15.81 -8.66 -33.04
CA GLU A 76 16.14 -9.95 -33.68
C GLU A 76 14.89 -10.60 -34.29
N PHE A 77 13.78 -10.62 -33.56
CA PHE A 77 12.51 -11.14 -34.07
C PHE A 77 12.06 -10.37 -35.32
N ASN A 78 12.06 -9.04 -35.27
CA ASN A 78 11.63 -8.18 -36.36
C ASN A 78 12.50 -8.42 -37.63
N SER A 79 13.82 -8.50 -37.47
CA SER A 79 14.71 -8.81 -38.58
C SER A 79 14.41 -10.16 -39.24
N LYS A 80 14.24 -11.21 -38.43
CA LYS A 80 13.88 -12.56 -38.95
C LYS A 80 12.48 -12.59 -39.58
N TYR A 81 11.56 -11.79 -39.05
CA TYR A 81 10.22 -11.69 -39.61
C TYR A 81 10.23 -10.96 -40.98
N GLU A 82 11.00 -9.90 -41.11
CA GLU A 82 11.20 -9.22 -42.39
C GLU A 82 11.85 -10.15 -43.45
N GLU A 83 12.92 -10.87 -43.08
CA GLU A 83 13.55 -11.87 -43.96
C GLU A 83 12.55 -12.96 -44.38
N PHE A 84 11.68 -13.38 -43.48
CA PHE A 84 10.61 -14.33 -43.83
C PHE A 84 9.62 -13.76 -44.82
N LEU A 85 9.16 -12.53 -44.59
CA LEU A 85 8.20 -11.88 -45.49
C LEU A 85 8.77 -11.73 -46.91
N ASP A 86 10.02 -11.34 -47.03
CA ASP A 86 10.69 -11.14 -48.31
C ASP A 86 10.88 -12.47 -49.08
N GLY A 87 11.23 -13.54 -48.36
CA GLY A 87 11.57 -14.83 -48.93
C GLY A 87 10.40 -15.81 -49.11
N GLN A 88 9.29 -15.63 -48.40
CA GLN A 88 8.21 -16.65 -48.23
C GLN A 88 7.65 -17.20 -49.53
N ARG A 89 7.57 -16.37 -50.62
CA ARG A 89 7.04 -16.77 -51.92
C ARG A 89 7.96 -17.74 -52.65
N ASN A 90 9.24 -17.77 -52.31
CA ASN A 90 10.27 -18.56 -52.96
C ASN A 90 10.71 -19.76 -52.14
N PHE A 91 10.19 -19.94 -50.91
CA PHE A 91 10.58 -21.06 -50.04
C PHE A 91 9.90 -22.36 -50.51
N ALA A 92 10.67 -23.44 -50.49
CA ALA A 92 10.09 -24.79 -50.56
C ALA A 92 9.18 -25.01 -49.33
N PRO A 93 8.12 -25.84 -49.44
CA PRO A 93 7.15 -26.02 -48.36
C PRO A 93 7.78 -26.38 -47.00
N SER A 94 8.75 -27.27 -47.00
CA SER A 94 9.46 -27.67 -45.75
C SER A 94 10.28 -26.53 -45.15
N ILE A 95 10.84 -25.64 -45.97
CA ILE A 95 11.55 -24.46 -45.49
C ILE A 95 10.58 -23.43 -44.94
N LEU A 96 9.44 -23.23 -45.58
CA LEU A 96 8.40 -22.35 -45.10
C LEU A 96 7.90 -22.74 -43.72
N GLU A 97 7.60 -24.04 -43.53
CA GLU A 97 7.17 -24.57 -42.24
C GLU A 97 8.23 -24.39 -41.15
N LYS A 98 9.49 -24.66 -41.51
CA LYS A 98 10.63 -24.46 -40.59
C LYS A 98 10.75 -23.01 -40.14
N ARG A 99 10.73 -22.07 -41.12
CA ARG A 99 10.84 -20.63 -40.80
C ARG A 99 9.68 -20.11 -39.96
N GLN A 100 8.47 -20.57 -40.24
CA GLN A 100 7.31 -20.26 -39.41
C GLN A 100 7.44 -20.82 -37.97
N ALA A 101 7.98 -22.03 -37.82
CA ALA A 101 8.23 -22.61 -36.50
C ALA A 101 9.27 -21.83 -35.71
N GLU A 102 10.40 -21.44 -36.36
CA GLU A 102 11.45 -20.61 -35.77
C GLU A 102 10.90 -19.27 -35.28
N LEU A 103 10.06 -18.59 -36.07
CA LEU A 103 9.44 -17.33 -35.67
C LEU A 103 8.49 -17.49 -34.48
N ARG A 104 7.68 -18.55 -34.48
CA ARG A 104 6.79 -18.83 -33.31
C ARG A 104 7.57 -19.11 -32.05
N GLU A 105 8.66 -19.89 -32.16
CA GLU A 105 9.54 -20.17 -31.03
C GLU A 105 10.20 -18.91 -30.50
N LEU A 106 10.73 -18.06 -31.38
CA LEU A 106 11.37 -16.80 -30.98
C LEU A 106 10.38 -15.84 -30.32
N MET A 107 9.17 -15.72 -30.87
CA MET A 107 8.09 -14.94 -30.25
C MET A 107 7.74 -15.46 -28.85
N ALA A 108 7.58 -16.78 -28.70
CA ALA A 108 7.30 -17.39 -27.40
C ALA A 108 8.42 -17.15 -26.38
N LYS A 109 9.70 -17.24 -26.81
CA LYS A 109 10.85 -16.92 -25.97
C LYS A 109 10.86 -15.45 -25.53
N ASN A 110 10.58 -14.52 -26.45
CA ASN A 110 10.52 -13.10 -26.11
C ASN A 110 9.41 -12.79 -25.09
N MET A 111 8.23 -13.38 -25.27
CA MET A 111 7.14 -13.21 -24.32
C MET A 111 7.49 -13.79 -22.94
N ALA A 112 8.09 -14.98 -22.91
CA ALA A 112 8.51 -15.61 -21.65
C ALA A 112 9.62 -14.80 -20.97
N PHE A 113 10.60 -14.29 -21.71
CA PHE A 113 11.66 -13.44 -21.17
C PHE A 113 11.10 -12.16 -20.57
N LYS A 114 10.18 -11.49 -21.25
CA LYS A 114 9.55 -10.27 -20.77
C LYS A 114 8.80 -10.50 -19.45
N ALA A 115 7.97 -11.54 -19.39
CA ALA A 115 7.23 -11.89 -18.18
C ALA A 115 8.17 -12.24 -17.00
N GLU A 116 9.25 -12.99 -17.27
CA GLU A 116 10.24 -13.35 -16.25
C GLU A 116 11.05 -12.14 -15.80
N SER A 117 11.40 -11.22 -16.71
CA SER A 117 12.10 -9.97 -16.39
C SER A 117 11.26 -9.08 -15.46
N GLU A 118 9.97 -8.93 -15.73
CA GLU A 118 9.05 -8.18 -14.87
C GLU A 118 8.96 -8.81 -13.47
N ARG A 119 8.87 -10.14 -13.40
CA ARG A 119 8.85 -10.87 -12.13
C ARG A 119 10.13 -10.67 -11.33
N LEU A 120 11.30 -10.79 -12.00
CA LEU A 120 12.61 -10.63 -11.37
C LEU A 120 12.86 -9.20 -10.92
N LEU A 121 12.45 -8.20 -11.72
CA LEU A 121 12.54 -6.79 -11.33
C LEU A 121 11.70 -6.49 -10.08
N LYS A 122 10.47 -7.01 -10.02
CA LYS A 122 9.62 -6.86 -8.85
C LYS A 122 10.25 -7.50 -7.60
N GLN A 123 10.78 -8.71 -7.75
CA GLN A 123 11.45 -9.40 -6.64
C GLN A 123 12.68 -8.62 -6.17
N ALA A 124 13.52 -8.15 -7.10
CA ALA A 124 14.69 -7.36 -6.77
C ALA A 124 14.34 -6.03 -6.07
N GLU A 125 13.25 -5.40 -6.47
CA GLU A 125 12.74 -4.18 -5.83
C GLU A 125 12.27 -4.45 -4.39
N GLU A 126 11.51 -5.53 -4.19
CA GLU A 126 11.08 -5.95 -2.86
C GLU A 126 12.29 -6.23 -1.94
N ASP A 127 13.28 -6.97 -2.44
CA ASP A 127 14.49 -7.31 -1.70
C ASP A 127 15.37 -6.09 -1.39
N ALA A 128 15.52 -5.18 -2.34
CA ALA A 128 16.30 -3.95 -2.18
C ALA A 128 15.69 -3.01 -1.13
N TYR A 129 14.37 -2.92 -1.08
CA TYR A 129 13.66 -2.01 -0.18
C TYR A 129 13.22 -2.65 1.15
N ALA A 130 13.24 -3.97 1.27
CA ALA A 130 12.84 -4.67 2.50
C ALA A 130 13.60 -4.21 3.75
N PRO A 131 14.95 -4.05 3.74
CA PRO A 131 15.69 -3.59 4.90
C PRO A 131 15.32 -2.16 5.31
N LEU A 132 15.09 -1.27 4.35
CA LEU A 132 14.69 0.12 4.59
C LEU A 132 13.29 0.18 5.22
N LYS A 133 12.34 -0.55 4.66
CA LYS A 133 10.99 -0.68 5.21
C LYS A 133 11.00 -1.28 6.63
N LYS A 134 11.92 -2.19 6.90
CA LYS A 134 12.10 -2.76 8.24
C LYS A 134 12.57 -1.70 9.24
N GLN A 135 13.56 -0.89 8.88
CA GLN A 135 14.07 0.19 9.74
C GLN A 135 12.97 1.21 10.08
N ILE A 136 12.16 1.61 9.09
CA ILE A 136 11.01 2.50 9.34
C ILE A 136 10.04 1.86 10.35
N ARG A 137 9.67 0.58 10.16
CA ARG A 137 8.76 -0.10 11.09
C ARG A 137 9.31 -0.17 12.52
N GLU A 138 10.61 -0.39 12.68
CA GLU A 138 11.27 -0.40 13.99
C GLU A 138 11.26 0.99 14.64
N ALA A 139 11.51 2.05 13.85
CA ALA A 139 11.42 3.44 14.33
C ALA A 139 9.98 3.78 14.77
N LEU A 140 8.97 3.42 13.95
CA LEU A 140 7.56 3.63 14.28
C LEU A 140 7.16 2.92 15.58
N GLN A 141 7.61 1.69 15.79
CA GLN A 141 7.33 0.96 17.04
C GLN A 141 7.95 1.64 18.26
N LYS A 142 9.18 2.13 18.14
CA LYS A 142 9.87 2.87 19.23
C LYS A 142 9.14 4.17 19.55
N ILE A 143 8.84 4.97 18.53
CA ILE A 143 8.15 6.26 18.67
C ILE A 143 6.73 6.05 19.22
N GLY A 144 5.97 5.11 18.67
CA GLY A 144 4.61 4.81 19.12
C GLY A 144 4.54 4.44 20.59
N LYS A 145 5.46 3.59 21.05
CA LYS A 145 5.58 3.22 22.47
C LYS A 145 5.99 4.41 23.34
N ALA A 146 6.99 5.18 22.93
CA ALA A 146 7.50 6.31 23.68
C ALA A 146 6.48 7.45 23.83
N LYS A 147 5.69 7.70 22.79
CA LYS A 147 4.65 8.74 22.75
C LYS A 147 3.29 8.27 23.29
N GLY A 148 3.10 6.97 23.51
CA GLY A 148 1.83 6.39 23.96
C GLY A 148 0.73 6.47 22.89
N TYR A 149 1.08 6.39 21.61
CA TYR A 149 0.09 6.37 20.52
C TYR A 149 -0.63 5.04 20.45
N ALA A 150 -1.94 5.10 20.24
CA ALA A 150 -2.74 3.90 20.01
C ALA A 150 -2.42 3.26 18.63
N PHE A 151 -2.13 4.08 17.65
CA PHE A 151 -1.73 3.68 16.29
C PHE A 151 -0.99 4.81 15.59
N ILE A 152 -0.33 4.47 14.46
CA ILE A 152 0.32 5.44 13.57
C ILE A 152 -0.18 5.17 12.15
N LEU A 153 -0.60 6.22 11.46
CA LEU A 153 -1.20 6.17 10.12
C LEU A 153 -0.24 6.72 9.07
N ASN A 154 -0.33 6.17 7.86
CA ASN A 154 0.31 6.74 6.68
C ASN A 154 -0.61 7.80 6.07
N SER A 155 -0.07 9.00 5.81
CA SER A 155 -0.81 10.14 5.23
C SER A 155 -0.64 10.29 3.72
N ASP A 156 0.12 9.40 3.06
CA ASP A 156 0.33 9.48 1.62
C ASP A 156 -0.97 9.28 0.84
N HIS A 157 -1.05 9.87 -0.35
CA HIS A 157 -2.15 9.69 -1.29
C HIS A 157 -3.53 10.09 -0.74
N ASP A 158 -3.58 11.19 0.02
CA ASP A 158 -4.81 11.71 0.64
C ASP A 158 -5.56 10.67 1.50
N SER A 159 -4.82 9.68 2.04
CA SER A 159 -5.42 8.63 2.89
C SER A 159 -5.96 9.18 4.22
N LEU A 160 -5.56 10.38 4.60
CA LEU A 160 -6.05 11.08 5.79
C LEU A 160 -6.58 12.47 5.41
N PRO A 161 -7.81 12.58 4.93
CA PRO A 161 -8.37 13.85 4.46
C PRO A 161 -8.64 14.87 5.59
N TYR A 162 -8.70 14.39 6.82
CA TYR A 162 -8.85 15.23 8.02
C TYR A 162 -8.15 14.60 9.22
N VAL A 163 -7.46 15.42 9.97
CA VAL A 163 -6.83 15.05 11.25
C VAL A 163 -7.13 16.15 12.27
N ASP A 164 -7.71 15.76 13.41
CA ASP A 164 -7.86 16.67 14.53
C ASP A 164 -6.49 16.90 15.20
N ALA A 165 -6.07 18.16 15.23
CA ALA A 165 -4.78 18.55 15.79
C ALA A 165 -4.65 18.30 17.31
N ALA A 166 -5.76 18.11 18.01
CA ALA A 166 -5.72 17.77 19.44
C ALA A 166 -5.42 16.27 19.68
N MET A 167 -5.72 15.40 18.71
CA MET A 167 -5.58 13.95 18.82
C MET A 167 -4.46 13.38 17.95
N GLY A 168 -4.22 13.94 16.76
CA GLY A 168 -3.22 13.52 15.79
C GLY A 168 -1.97 14.37 15.80
N GLU A 169 -0.79 13.75 15.79
CA GLU A 169 0.51 14.42 15.72
C GLU A 169 1.25 13.99 14.46
N ASP A 170 1.73 14.94 13.65
CA ASP A 170 2.64 14.65 12.54
C ASP A 170 4.03 14.29 13.10
N ILE A 171 4.45 13.06 12.84
CA ILE A 171 5.73 12.54 13.31
C ILE A 171 6.74 12.32 12.19
N THR A 172 6.49 12.84 10.99
CA THR A 172 7.35 12.65 9.81
C THR A 172 8.80 13.04 10.09
N GLU A 173 9.02 14.25 10.63
CA GLU A 173 10.36 14.72 10.96
C GLU A 173 11.01 13.93 12.11
N LEU A 174 10.24 13.56 13.11
CA LEU A 174 10.72 12.75 14.23
C LEU A 174 11.23 11.37 13.75
N ILE A 175 10.55 10.76 12.76
CA ILE A 175 11.00 9.49 12.17
C ILE A 175 12.30 9.70 11.39
N LYS A 176 12.39 10.76 10.56
CA LYS A 176 13.62 11.06 9.80
C LYS A 176 14.82 11.26 10.72
N GLU A 177 14.65 11.91 11.86
CA GLU A 177 15.71 12.10 12.85
C GLU A 177 16.17 10.78 13.48
N ASN A 178 15.25 9.85 13.71
CA ASN A 178 15.56 8.53 14.28
C ASN A 178 16.20 7.56 13.27
N LEU A 179 16.19 7.89 11.97
CA LEU A 179 16.73 7.06 10.89
C LEU A 179 18.08 7.58 10.33
N LYS A 180 18.57 8.72 10.82
CA LYS A 180 19.92 9.25 10.53
C LYS A 180 20.98 8.45 11.27
#